data_df80a0d168a276fc5e929b364ea24c28
#
_entry.id   df80a0d168a276fc5e929b364ea24c28
#
_cell.length_a   1.000
_cell.length_b   1.000
_cell.length_c   1.000
_cell.angle_alpha   90.00
_cell.angle_beta   90.00
_cell.angle_gamma   90.00
#
_symmetry.space_group_name_H-M   'P 1'
#
loop_
_entity.id
_entity.type
_entity.pdbx_description
1 polymer ?
#
loop_
_entity_poly.entity_id
_entity_poly.type
_entity_poly.pdbx_seq_one_letter_code
_entity_poly.pdbx_strand_id
1 'polypeptide(L)'
;MKKQSKNKAIAIFEGQQIRRRWDEEKELWYFAVVDVVATLTSSNNPQVYWRVLKKRLIDEGSSETVTKCNALKMVAPDGKMRLTDAADTETMLRLVQSI
;
A
#
# COMPACT_ATOMS: atom_id res chain seq x y z
N MET A 1 6.26 -21.07 6.38
CA MET A 1 6.04 -21.48 5.03
C MET A 1 5.71 -20.31 4.16
N LYS A 2 6.45 -20.19 3.07
CA LYS A 2 6.32 -19.04 2.18
C LYS A 2 4.90 -18.85 1.66
N LYS A 3 4.26 -19.94 1.28
CA LYS A 3 2.92 -19.89 0.70
C LYS A 3 1.88 -19.41 1.72
N GLN A 4 2.04 -19.82 2.96
CA GLN A 4 1.14 -19.40 4.03
C GLN A 4 1.30 -17.93 4.35
N SER A 5 2.55 -17.42 4.38
CA SER A 5 2.81 -16.00 4.62
C SER A 5 2.17 -15.14 3.53
N LYS A 6 2.31 -15.57 2.28
CA LYS A 6 1.72 -14.88 1.15
C LYS A 6 0.19 -14.88 1.25
N ASN A 7 -0.39 -16.02 1.58
CA ASN A 7 -1.84 -16.16 1.71
C ASN A 7 -2.35 -15.33 2.90
N LYS A 8 -1.60 -15.29 3.98
CA LYS A 8 -1.96 -14.52 5.15
C LYS A 8 -1.98 -13.02 4.85
N ALA A 9 -1.01 -12.54 4.08
CA ALA A 9 -0.97 -11.14 3.68
C ALA A 9 -2.20 -10.79 2.83
N ILE A 10 -2.61 -11.69 1.94
CA ILE A 10 -3.80 -11.50 1.13
C ILE A 10 -5.05 -11.52 2.00
N ALA A 11 -5.11 -12.44 2.98
CA ALA A 11 -6.28 -12.59 3.84
C ALA A 11 -6.55 -11.36 4.70
N ILE A 12 -5.50 -10.63 5.11
CA ILE A 12 -5.67 -9.40 5.88
C ILE A 12 -6.54 -8.40 5.12
N PHE A 13 -6.41 -8.39 3.81
CA PHE A 13 -7.12 -7.45 2.97
C PHE A 13 -8.28 -8.10 2.21
N GLU A 14 -8.54 -9.37 2.45
CA GLU A 14 -9.62 -10.09 1.77
C GLU A 14 -10.97 -9.46 2.08
N GLY A 15 -11.82 -9.37 1.08
CA GLY A 15 -13.11 -8.73 1.21
C GLY A 15 -13.05 -7.22 1.04
N GLN A 16 -11.88 -6.64 1.00
CA GLN A 16 -11.68 -5.22 0.74
C GLN A 16 -11.22 -5.04 -0.70
N GLN A 17 -11.58 -3.91 -1.30
CA GLN A 17 -11.18 -3.63 -2.67
C GLN A 17 -9.79 -3.00 -2.68
N ILE A 18 -8.79 -3.81 -2.37
CA ILE A 18 -7.40 -3.36 -2.34
C ILE A 18 -6.71 -3.88 -3.59
N ARG A 19 -6.28 -2.97 -4.43
CA ARG A 19 -5.55 -3.32 -5.66
C ARG A 19 -4.18 -3.84 -5.27
N ARG A 20 -3.74 -4.86 -5.99
CA ARG A 20 -2.44 -5.46 -5.75
C ARG A 20 -1.80 -5.90 -7.06
N ARG A 21 -0.48 -6.02 -7.04
CA ARG A 21 0.28 -6.45 -8.19
C ARG A 21 1.42 -7.35 -7.76
N TRP A 22 1.62 -8.44 -8.49
CA TRP A 22 2.71 -9.36 -8.25
C TRP A 22 3.95 -8.91 -9.02
N ASP A 23 5.10 -8.87 -8.33
CA ASP A 23 6.40 -8.58 -8.95
C ASP A 23 7.13 -9.90 -9.13
N GLU A 24 7.28 -10.33 -10.39
CA GLU A 24 7.92 -11.60 -10.73
C GLU A 24 9.40 -11.63 -10.36
N GLU A 25 10.10 -10.53 -10.52
CA GLU A 25 11.53 -10.48 -10.25
C GLU A 25 11.85 -10.59 -8.78
N LYS A 26 11.10 -9.84 -7.97
CA LYS A 26 11.31 -9.80 -6.54
C LYS A 26 10.49 -10.84 -5.79
N GLU A 27 9.55 -11.46 -6.47
CA GLU A 27 8.62 -12.43 -5.89
C GLU A 27 7.90 -11.85 -4.67
N LEU A 28 7.37 -10.63 -4.86
CA LEU A 28 6.67 -9.91 -3.83
C LEU A 28 5.33 -9.39 -4.34
N TRP A 29 4.34 -9.36 -3.45
CA TRP A 29 3.10 -8.66 -3.70
C TRP A 29 3.25 -7.19 -3.30
N TYR A 30 2.72 -6.30 -4.15
CA TYR A 30 2.63 -4.88 -3.87
C TYR A 30 1.17 -4.48 -3.76
N PHE A 31 0.84 -3.71 -2.75
CA PHE A 31 -0.53 -3.28 -2.47
C PHE A 31 -0.63 -1.76 -2.60
N ALA A 32 -1.76 -1.29 -3.14
CA ALA A 32 -2.00 0.15 -3.27
C ALA A 32 -2.16 0.77 -1.88
N VAL A 33 -1.31 1.73 -1.55
CA VAL A 33 -1.31 2.36 -0.23
C VAL A 33 -2.62 3.07 0.06
N VAL A 34 -3.14 3.81 -0.92
CA VAL A 34 -4.39 4.56 -0.72
C VAL A 34 -5.57 3.65 -0.43
N ASP A 35 -5.59 2.45 -1.01
CA ASP A 35 -6.67 1.49 -0.76
C ASP A 35 -6.62 0.96 0.66
N VAL A 36 -5.43 0.68 1.17
CA VAL A 36 -5.24 0.23 2.54
C VAL A 36 -5.62 1.35 3.53
N VAL A 37 -5.18 2.57 3.24
CA VAL A 37 -5.53 3.73 4.05
C VAL A 37 -7.05 3.91 4.11
N ALA A 38 -7.72 3.81 2.96
CA ALA A 38 -9.17 3.94 2.90
C ALA A 38 -9.86 2.88 3.78
N THR A 39 -9.35 1.65 3.72
CA THR A 39 -9.92 0.55 4.48
C THR A 39 -9.75 0.75 5.99
N LEU A 40 -8.58 1.18 6.42
CA LEU A 40 -8.25 1.26 7.85
C LEU A 40 -8.74 2.53 8.51
N THR A 41 -8.87 3.62 7.77
CA THR A 41 -9.22 4.92 8.36
C THR A 41 -10.66 5.33 8.08
N SER A 42 -11.32 4.70 7.13
CA SER A 42 -12.63 5.11 6.63
C SER A 42 -12.63 6.56 6.16
N SER A 43 -11.48 7.04 5.71
CA SER A 43 -11.33 8.41 5.24
C SER A 43 -12.15 8.64 3.97
N ASN A 44 -12.80 9.79 3.88
CA ASN A 44 -13.51 10.19 2.68
C ASN A 44 -12.55 10.58 1.55
N ASN A 45 -11.29 10.87 1.91
CA ASN A 45 -10.29 11.24 0.92
C ASN A 45 -8.95 10.59 1.26
N PRO A 46 -8.80 9.28 0.94
CA PRO A 46 -7.57 8.55 1.26
C PRO A 46 -6.33 9.10 0.55
N GLN A 47 -6.48 9.73 -0.60
CA GLN A 47 -5.36 10.35 -1.31
C GLN A 47 -4.75 11.47 -0.47
N VAL A 48 -5.59 12.33 0.09
CA VAL A 48 -5.12 13.42 0.96
C VAL A 48 -4.53 12.86 2.25
N TYR A 49 -5.18 11.85 2.82
CA TYR A 49 -4.68 11.20 4.02
C TYR A 49 -3.26 10.67 3.81
N TRP A 50 -3.04 9.96 2.70
CA TRP A 50 -1.74 9.40 2.36
C TRP A 50 -0.69 10.48 2.15
N ARG A 51 -1.06 11.57 1.49
CA ARG A 51 -0.15 12.69 1.27
C ARG A 51 0.34 13.28 2.58
N VAL A 52 -0.58 13.50 3.52
CA VAL A 52 -0.25 14.03 4.83
C VAL A 52 0.61 13.03 5.63
N LEU A 53 0.27 11.76 5.56
CA LEU A 53 1.03 10.71 6.24
C LEU A 53 2.45 10.64 5.72
N LYS A 54 2.64 10.68 4.41
CA LYS A 54 3.98 10.68 3.80
C LYS A 54 4.83 11.82 4.34
N LYS A 55 4.26 13.01 4.35
CA LYS A 55 4.98 14.19 4.84
C LYS A 55 5.37 14.03 6.30
N ARG A 56 4.43 13.56 7.11
CA ARG A 56 4.69 13.34 8.53
C ARG A 56 5.82 12.33 8.75
N LEU A 57 5.81 11.23 8.01
CA LEU A 57 6.84 10.21 8.12
C LEU A 57 8.21 10.76 7.73
N ILE A 58 8.29 11.56 6.69
CA ILE A 58 9.54 12.19 6.27
C ILE A 58 10.03 13.16 7.34
N ASP A 59 9.14 13.98 7.87
CA ASP A 59 9.47 14.97 8.90
C ASP A 59 9.91 14.31 10.21
N GLU A 60 9.39 13.12 10.51
CA GLU A 60 9.74 12.38 11.73
C GLU A 60 11.00 11.52 11.57
N GLY A 61 11.66 11.59 10.42
CA GLY A 61 12.86 10.82 10.18
C GLY A 61 12.63 9.40 9.67
N SER A 62 11.40 9.09 9.27
CA SER A 62 11.03 7.77 8.73
C SER A 62 10.95 7.79 7.21
N SER A 63 11.74 8.60 6.55
CA SER A 63 11.73 8.72 5.09
C SER A 63 12.07 7.40 4.40
N GLU A 64 12.80 6.52 5.06
CA GLU A 64 13.15 5.22 4.52
C GLU A 64 11.90 4.41 4.17
N THR A 65 10.90 4.42 5.04
CA THR A 65 9.64 3.71 4.81
C THR A 65 8.94 4.24 3.55
N VAL A 66 8.93 5.56 3.39
CA VAL A 66 8.32 6.19 2.21
C VAL A 66 9.11 5.84 0.95
N THR A 67 10.44 5.83 1.04
CA THR A 67 11.31 5.51 -0.09
C THR A 67 11.12 4.09 -0.60
N LYS A 68 10.71 3.17 0.26
CA LYS A 68 10.45 1.78 -0.12
C LYS A 68 9.13 1.59 -0.86
N CYS A 69 8.29 2.63 -0.91
CA CYS A 69 7.07 2.57 -1.71
C CYS A 69 7.43 2.80 -3.18
N ASN A 70 6.79 2.05 -4.05
CA ASN A 70 7.01 2.12 -5.50
C ASN A 70 5.76 2.63 -6.19
N ALA A 71 5.94 3.50 -7.19
CA ALA A 71 4.83 3.91 -8.03
C ALA A 71 4.62 2.87 -9.12
N LEU A 72 3.51 2.16 -9.07
CA LEU A 72 3.17 1.11 -10.04
C LEU A 72 1.89 1.47 -10.74
N LYS A 73 1.78 1.08 -12.01
CA LYS A 73 0.55 1.30 -12.75
C LYS A 73 -0.51 0.32 -12.27
N MET A 74 -1.65 0.86 -11.88
CA MET A 74 -2.81 0.10 -11.44
C MET A 74 -4.06 0.71 -12.01
N VAL A 75 -5.12 -0.10 -12.14
CA VAL A 75 -6.39 0.39 -12.65
C VAL A 75 -6.99 1.38 -11.66
N ALA A 76 -7.30 2.58 -12.15
CA ALA A 76 -7.94 3.62 -11.35
C ALA A 76 -9.47 3.46 -11.39
N PRO A 77 -10.20 4.16 -10.51
CA PRO A 77 -11.67 4.09 -10.51
C PRO A 77 -12.32 4.45 -11.86
N ASP A 78 -11.64 5.27 -12.67
CA ASP A 78 -12.14 5.64 -14.00
C ASP A 78 -11.83 4.57 -15.07
N GLY A 79 -11.22 3.46 -14.69
CA GLY A 79 -10.88 2.38 -15.60
C GLY A 79 -9.55 2.54 -16.32
N LYS A 80 -8.87 3.64 -16.12
CA LYS A 80 -7.58 3.90 -16.75
C LYS A 80 -6.43 3.44 -15.87
N MET A 81 -5.30 3.11 -16.50
CA MET A 81 -4.08 2.77 -15.75
C MET A 81 -3.40 4.05 -15.30
N ARG A 82 -3.13 4.14 -14.00
CA ARG A 82 -2.47 5.30 -13.42
C ARG A 82 -1.40 4.87 -12.46
N LEU A 83 -0.36 5.69 -12.29
CA LEU A 83 0.67 5.43 -11.30
C LEU A 83 0.07 5.57 -9.90
N THR A 84 0.30 4.56 -9.08
CA THR A 84 -0.27 4.46 -7.73
C THR A 84 0.85 4.05 -6.78
N ASP A 85 1.00 4.76 -5.68
CA ASP A 85 1.97 4.36 -4.66
C ASP A 85 1.60 3.00 -4.11
N ALA A 86 2.56 2.08 -4.13
CA ALA A 86 2.36 0.72 -3.68
C ALA A 86 3.51 0.30 -2.78
N ALA A 87 3.23 -0.59 -1.85
CA ALA A 87 4.21 -1.09 -0.92
C ALA A 87 4.07 -2.59 -0.79
N ASP A 88 5.20 -3.28 -0.60
CA ASP A 88 5.17 -4.71 -0.31
C ASP A 88 4.60 -4.96 1.09
N THR A 89 4.41 -6.22 1.45
CA THR A 89 3.79 -6.58 2.72
C THR A 89 4.54 -6.00 3.91
N GLU A 90 5.85 -6.12 3.92
CA GLU A 90 6.66 -5.63 5.04
C GLU A 90 6.55 -4.11 5.19
N THR A 91 6.70 -3.39 4.09
CA THR A 91 6.61 -1.93 4.10
C THR A 91 5.20 -1.50 4.47
N MET A 92 4.18 -2.20 3.95
CA MET A 92 2.80 -1.89 4.26
C MET A 92 2.50 -2.05 5.74
N LEU A 93 3.05 -3.09 6.38
CA LEU A 93 2.86 -3.29 7.82
C LEU A 93 3.46 -2.13 8.63
N ARG A 94 4.59 -1.58 8.19
CA ARG A 94 5.18 -0.42 8.82
C ARG A 94 4.29 0.82 8.66
N LEU A 95 3.74 1.00 7.47
CA LEU A 95 2.82 2.12 7.22
C LEU A 95 1.57 2.02 8.08
N VAL A 96 1.02 0.82 8.21
CA VAL A 96 -0.19 0.56 9.01
C VAL A 96 0.03 0.97 10.46
N GLN A 97 1.22 0.74 11.00
CA GLN A 97 1.53 1.12 12.38
C GLN A 97 1.55 2.64 12.58
N SER A 98 1.68 3.40 11.51
CA SER A 98 1.71 4.86 11.57
C SER A 98 0.36 5.52 11.30
N ILE A 99 -0.59 4.74 10.86
CA ILE A 99 -1.96 5.21 10.61
C ILE A 99 -2.77 5.38 11.94
#